data_79c91507646046d8d90bfbe3379176da
#
_entry.id   79c91507646046d8d90bfbe3379176da
#
_cell.length_a   1.000
_cell.length_b   1.000
_cell.length_c   1.000
_cell.angle_alpha   90.00
_cell.angle_beta   90.00
_cell.angle_gamma   90.00
#
_symmetry.space_group_name_H-M   'P 1'
#
loop_
_entity.id
_entity.type
_entity.pdbx_description
1 polymer ?
#
loop_
_entity_poly.entity_id
_entity_poly.type
_entity_poly.pdbx_seq_one_letter_code
_entity_poly.pdbx_strand_id
1 'polypeptide(L)'
;MDLGLFVQNLPIVLLAVGFVCLAPLFRGPLKPVSRVLVVIGFFLGILALVLVYVVFSSGHYDVFTLVILGVAGLMLFLRPVRGVRWAALVALVVGSLASYYVYNTFQVASTVLVIVFVAATLLLYLLFKFAEDLLGIIGGILSFPPIAIIIGIACILQAILILMGTSLIGYVPPMHFWPFS
;
A
#
# COMPACT_ATOMS: atom_id res chain seq x y z
N MET A 1 19.88 9.13 -2.75
CA MET A 1 18.69 9.51 -3.53
C MET A 1 18.06 10.69 -2.82
N ASP A 2 18.08 11.86 -3.44
CA ASP A 2 17.54 13.08 -2.83
C ASP A 2 16.02 13.03 -2.83
N LEU A 3 15.45 12.46 -1.77
CA LEU A 3 14.00 12.45 -1.53
C LEU A 3 13.41 13.87 -1.49
N GLY A 4 14.25 14.88 -1.23
CA GLY A 4 13.88 16.29 -1.32
C GLY A 4 13.36 16.73 -2.68
N LEU A 5 13.88 16.18 -3.78
CA LEU A 5 13.39 16.43 -5.13
C LEU A 5 11.96 15.94 -5.36
N PHE A 6 11.60 14.80 -4.72
CA PHE A 6 10.24 14.26 -4.81
C PHE A 6 9.24 15.04 -3.96
N VAL A 7 9.68 15.59 -2.82
CA VAL A 7 8.85 16.47 -1.97
C VAL A 7 8.57 17.77 -2.73
N GLN A 8 9.56 18.34 -3.40
CA GLN A 8 9.39 19.55 -4.20
C GLN A 8 8.46 19.33 -5.40
N ASN A 9 8.46 18.11 -5.98
CA ASN A 9 7.61 17.72 -7.10
C ASN A 9 6.35 16.92 -6.64
N LEU A 10 5.93 17.05 -5.40
CA LEU A 10 4.76 16.36 -4.85
C LEU A 10 3.50 16.49 -5.72
N PRO A 11 3.15 17.67 -6.29
CA PRO A 11 1.98 17.78 -7.15
C PRO A 11 2.05 16.89 -8.38
N ILE A 12 3.24 16.70 -8.97
CA ILE A 12 3.43 15.81 -10.13
C ILE A 12 3.21 14.34 -9.72
N VAL A 13 3.73 13.94 -8.56
CA VAL A 13 3.52 12.60 -8.03
C VAL A 13 2.04 12.36 -7.73
N LEU A 14 1.36 13.33 -7.11
CA LEU A 14 -0.06 13.26 -6.81
C LEU A 14 -0.90 13.12 -8.09
N LEU A 15 -0.52 13.85 -9.14
CA LEU A 15 -1.17 13.77 -10.45
C LEU A 15 -0.97 12.40 -11.10
N ALA A 16 0.25 11.85 -11.05
CA ALA A 16 0.55 10.51 -11.54
C ALA A 16 -0.22 9.43 -10.79
N VAL A 17 -0.24 9.50 -9.46
CA VAL A 17 -1.01 8.60 -8.58
C VAL A 17 -2.51 8.67 -8.90
N GLY A 18 -3.06 9.88 -9.03
CA GLY A 18 -4.46 10.11 -9.40
C GLY A 18 -4.82 9.50 -10.74
N PHE A 19 -3.97 9.69 -11.75
CA PHE A 19 -4.17 9.11 -13.09
C PHE A 19 -4.17 7.58 -13.06
N VAL A 20 -3.25 6.96 -12.32
CA VAL A 20 -3.20 5.50 -12.17
C VAL A 20 -4.38 4.97 -11.35
N CYS A 21 -4.92 5.74 -10.41
CA CYS A 21 -6.16 5.41 -9.70
C CYS A 21 -7.36 5.34 -10.65
N LEU A 22 -7.39 6.13 -11.72
CA LEU A 22 -8.42 6.09 -12.76
C LEU A 22 -8.28 4.92 -13.76
N ALA A 23 -7.22 4.11 -13.67
CA ALA A 23 -7.00 2.96 -14.53
C ALA A 23 -8.20 1.98 -14.66
N PRO A 24 -9.09 1.79 -13.65
CA PRO A 24 -10.29 0.96 -13.80
C PRO A 24 -11.27 1.45 -14.87
N LEU A 25 -11.28 2.74 -15.20
CA LEU A 25 -12.10 3.29 -16.27
C LEU A 25 -11.69 2.78 -17.67
N PHE A 26 -10.41 2.44 -17.83
CA PHE A 26 -9.83 1.97 -19.10
C PHE A 26 -9.90 0.44 -19.27
N ARG A 27 -10.67 -0.27 -18.43
CA ARG A 27 -10.76 -1.74 -18.42
C ARG A 27 -11.42 -2.38 -19.66
N GLY A 28 -11.98 -1.60 -20.60
CA GLY A 28 -12.66 -2.14 -21.79
C GLY A 28 -11.70 -2.71 -22.85
N PRO A 29 -11.28 -1.91 -23.85
CA PRO A 29 -10.53 -2.43 -25.01
C PRO A 29 -9.02 -2.63 -24.80
N LEU A 30 -8.43 -2.11 -23.71
CA LEU A 30 -6.98 -2.02 -23.49
C LEU A 30 -6.47 -2.96 -22.39
N LYS A 31 -6.88 -4.25 -22.43
CA LYS A 31 -6.44 -5.27 -21.46
C LYS A 31 -4.92 -5.33 -21.20
N PRO A 32 -4.01 -5.25 -22.21
CA PRO A 32 -2.57 -5.30 -21.95
C PRO A 32 -2.07 -4.08 -21.18
N VAL A 33 -2.61 -2.89 -21.49
CA VAL A 33 -2.24 -1.63 -20.84
C VAL A 33 -2.64 -1.65 -19.35
N SER A 34 -3.76 -2.27 -19.01
CA SER A 34 -4.19 -2.34 -17.61
C SER A 34 -3.24 -3.16 -16.73
N ARG A 35 -2.58 -4.20 -17.27
CA ARG A 35 -1.57 -4.98 -16.50
C ARG A 35 -0.33 -4.15 -16.21
N VAL A 36 0.17 -3.42 -17.22
CA VAL A 36 1.32 -2.53 -17.05
C VAL A 36 1.00 -1.43 -16.04
N LEU A 37 -0.20 -0.86 -16.12
CA LEU A 37 -0.64 0.16 -15.15
C LEU A 37 -0.73 -0.39 -13.71
N VAL A 38 -1.09 -1.65 -13.52
CA VAL A 38 -1.11 -2.28 -12.18
C VAL A 38 0.29 -2.40 -11.61
N VAL A 39 1.27 -2.80 -12.44
CA VAL A 39 2.69 -2.90 -12.01
C VAL A 39 3.26 -1.51 -11.70
N ILE A 40 3.07 -0.56 -12.60
CA ILE A 40 3.49 0.84 -12.37
C ILE A 40 2.79 1.40 -11.13
N GLY A 41 1.49 1.13 -10.97
CA GLY A 41 0.72 1.53 -9.80
C GLY A 41 1.26 0.98 -8.49
N PHE A 42 1.78 -0.24 -8.49
CA PHE A 42 2.40 -0.83 -7.31
C PHE A 42 3.65 -0.03 -6.87
N PHE A 43 4.56 0.25 -7.80
CA PHE A 43 5.75 1.06 -7.49
C PHE A 43 5.41 2.49 -7.09
N LEU A 44 4.44 3.11 -7.78
CA LEU A 44 3.92 4.42 -7.41
C LEU A 44 3.22 4.39 -6.04
N GLY A 45 2.52 3.31 -5.70
CA GLY A 45 1.92 3.11 -4.39
C GLY A 45 2.95 3.07 -3.27
N ILE A 46 4.05 2.33 -3.46
CA ILE A 46 5.17 2.30 -2.51
C ILE A 46 5.80 3.69 -2.38
N LEU A 47 6.07 4.34 -3.51
CA LEU A 47 6.64 5.69 -3.53
C LEU A 47 5.73 6.68 -2.78
N ALA A 48 4.42 6.63 -3.02
CA ALA A 48 3.45 7.48 -2.34
C ALA A 48 3.44 7.26 -0.83
N LEU A 49 3.50 6.01 -0.36
CA LEU A 49 3.56 5.69 1.08
C LEU A 49 4.87 6.19 1.73
N VAL A 50 6.00 6.05 1.04
CA VAL A 50 7.28 6.61 1.51
C VAL A 50 7.21 8.13 1.57
N LEU A 51 6.63 8.76 0.55
CA LEU A 51 6.46 10.22 0.51
C LEU A 51 5.54 10.73 1.61
N VAL A 52 4.47 10.01 1.96
CA VAL A 52 3.63 10.36 3.14
C VAL A 52 4.48 10.50 4.38
N TYR A 53 5.38 9.55 4.64
CA TYR A 53 6.26 9.60 5.80
C TYR A 53 7.22 10.80 5.75
N VAL A 54 7.85 11.05 4.59
CA VAL A 54 8.80 12.15 4.41
C VAL A 54 8.11 13.51 4.50
N VAL A 55 6.94 13.65 3.88
CA VAL A 55 6.14 14.90 3.88
C VAL A 55 5.58 15.16 5.28
N PHE A 56 5.15 14.12 6.00
CA PHE A 56 4.73 14.23 7.39
C PHE A 56 5.87 14.77 8.27
N SER A 57 7.09 14.28 8.06
CA SER A 57 8.28 14.74 8.81
C SER A 57 8.70 16.17 8.46
N SER A 58 8.39 16.63 7.24
CA SER A 58 8.78 17.99 6.81
C SER A 58 7.81 19.10 7.24
N GLY A 59 6.57 18.74 7.59
CA GLY A 59 5.55 19.68 8.07
C GLY A 59 5.06 20.75 7.06
N HIS A 60 5.42 20.62 5.77
CA HIS A 60 5.17 21.66 4.76
C HIS A 60 3.82 21.54 4.04
N TYR A 61 3.08 20.47 4.26
CA TYR A 61 1.82 20.19 3.55
C TYR A 61 0.67 19.89 4.49
N ASP A 62 -0.54 20.19 4.03
CA ASP A 62 -1.78 19.96 4.78
C ASP A 62 -2.02 18.48 5.07
N VAL A 63 -2.60 18.19 6.24
CA VAL A 63 -2.99 16.84 6.65
C VAL A 63 -3.90 16.17 5.61
N PHE A 64 -4.74 16.94 4.94
CA PHE A 64 -5.63 16.44 3.90
C PHE A 64 -4.87 15.88 2.69
N THR A 65 -3.81 16.57 2.25
CA THR A 65 -2.91 16.09 1.18
C THR A 65 -2.24 14.77 1.58
N LEU A 66 -1.80 14.66 2.83
CA LEU A 66 -1.19 13.45 3.37
C LEU A 66 -2.17 12.28 3.40
N VAL A 67 -3.40 12.53 3.85
CA VAL A 67 -4.45 11.49 3.92
C VAL A 67 -4.82 11.00 2.52
N ILE A 68 -5.05 11.90 1.57
CA ILE A 68 -5.36 11.51 0.18
C ILE A 68 -4.21 10.73 -0.45
N LEU A 69 -2.97 11.21 -0.29
CA LEU A 69 -1.79 10.52 -0.81
C LEU A 69 -1.60 9.15 -0.18
N GLY A 70 -1.81 9.04 1.13
CA GLY A 70 -1.72 7.78 1.88
C GLY A 70 -2.79 6.77 1.45
N VAL A 71 -4.04 7.18 1.34
CA VAL A 71 -5.15 6.31 0.91
C VAL A 71 -4.95 5.88 -0.54
N ALA A 72 -4.57 6.79 -1.44
CA ALA A 72 -4.30 6.47 -2.83
C ALA A 72 -3.09 5.53 -2.97
N GLY A 73 -2.01 5.77 -2.23
CA GLY A 73 -0.83 4.92 -2.19
C GLY A 73 -1.16 3.51 -1.69
N LEU A 74 -1.90 3.41 -0.58
CA LEU A 74 -2.35 2.13 -0.03
C LEU A 74 -3.24 1.36 -1.02
N MET A 75 -4.14 2.06 -1.69
CA MET A 75 -5.02 1.49 -2.69
C MET A 75 -4.25 0.91 -3.89
N LEU A 76 -3.25 1.64 -4.40
CA LEU A 76 -2.40 1.17 -5.49
C LEU A 76 -1.52 0.00 -5.06
N PHE A 77 -0.98 0.04 -3.85
CA PHE A 77 -0.17 -1.04 -3.27
C PHE A 77 -0.98 -2.33 -3.08
N LEU A 78 -2.20 -2.25 -2.55
CA LEU A 78 -3.03 -3.44 -2.27
C LEU A 78 -3.55 -4.13 -3.54
N ARG A 79 -3.62 -3.43 -4.68
CA ARG A 79 -4.14 -4.02 -5.93
C ARG A 79 -3.46 -5.31 -6.36
N PRO A 80 -2.11 -5.38 -6.54
CA PRO A 80 -1.44 -6.60 -6.96
C PRO A 80 -1.35 -7.63 -5.84
N VAL A 81 -1.25 -7.18 -4.57
CA VAL A 81 -1.09 -8.05 -3.39
C VAL A 81 -2.27 -8.99 -3.22
N ARG A 82 -3.49 -8.56 -3.55
CA ARG A 82 -4.71 -9.39 -3.50
C ARG A 82 -4.68 -10.63 -4.40
N GLY A 83 -3.88 -10.63 -5.47
CA GLY A 83 -3.82 -11.74 -6.44
C GLY A 83 -2.89 -12.87 -6.05
N VAL A 84 -2.05 -12.69 -5.06
CA VAL A 84 -1.01 -13.64 -4.66
C VAL A 84 -1.36 -14.28 -3.32
N ARG A 85 -1.31 -15.61 -3.26
CA ARG A 85 -1.52 -16.38 -2.01
C ARG A 85 -0.26 -16.33 -1.14
N TRP A 86 0.02 -15.19 -0.54
CA TRP A 86 1.20 -14.97 0.29
C TRP A 86 1.21 -15.84 1.54
N ALA A 87 0.04 -16.11 2.12
CA ALA A 87 -0.08 -16.91 3.34
C ALA A 87 0.58 -18.29 3.21
N ALA A 88 0.36 -18.99 2.10
CA ALA A 88 0.92 -20.32 1.89
C ALA A 88 2.44 -20.28 1.71
N LEU A 89 2.96 -19.31 0.95
CA LEU A 89 4.41 -19.16 0.72
C LEU A 89 5.15 -18.82 2.00
N VAL A 90 4.65 -17.82 2.74
CA VAL A 90 5.27 -17.39 4.01
C VAL A 90 5.18 -18.50 5.04
N ALA A 91 4.05 -19.18 5.18
CA ALA A 91 3.89 -20.29 6.13
C ALA A 91 4.88 -21.44 5.82
N LEU A 92 5.08 -21.76 4.55
CA LEU A 92 6.01 -22.82 4.14
C LEU A 92 7.47 -22.45 4.44
N VAL A 93 7.88 -21.22 4.10
CA VAL A 93 9.25 -20.73 4.37
C VAL A 93 9.51 -20.67 5.87
N VAL A 94 8.63 -20.05 6.65
CA VAL A 94 8.79 -19.91 8.10
C VAL A 94 8.70 -21.28 8.79
N GLY A 95 7.78 -22.15 8.36
CA GLY A 95 7.65 -23.52 8.86
C GLY A 95 8.91 -24.35 8.60
N SER A 96 9.54 -24.20 7.44
CA SER A 96 10.80 -24.86 7.11
C SER A 96 11.95 -24.37 7.99
N LEU A 97 12.04 -23.06 8.19
CA LEU A 97 13.07 -22.47 9.08
C LEU A 97 12.88 -22.90 10.54
N ALA A 98 11.65 -22.92 11.03
CA ALA A 98 11.34 -23.37 12.39
C ALA A 98 11.71 -24.84 12.59
N SER A 99 11.39 -25.70 11.62
CA SER A 99 11.73 -27.12 11.66
C SER A 99 13.24 -27.37 11.61
N TYR A 100 13.95 -26.61 10.79
CA TYR A 100 15.40 -26.64 10.74
C TYR A 100 16.03 -26.26 12.09
N TYR A 101 15.51 -25.20 12.71
CA TYR A 101 15.96 -24.76 14.03
C TYR A 101 15.72 -25.82 15.11
N VAL A 102 14.53 -26.44 15.14
CA VAL A 102 14.19 -27.52 16.08
C VAL A 102 15.10 -28.72 15.88
N TYR A 103 15.37 -29.13 14.63
CA TYR A 103 16.28 -30.22 14.32
C TYR A 103 17.70 -29.98 14.85
N ASN A 104 18.24 -28.78 14.60
CA ASN A 104 19.58 -28.42 14.98
C ASN A 104 19.78 -28.29 16.51
N THR A 105 18.71 -27.88 17.24
CA THR A 105 18.78 -27.65 18.68
C THR A 105 18.49 -28.90 19.50
N PHE A 106 17.55 -29.73 19.07
CA PHE A 106 17.04 -30.85 19.89
C PHE A 106 17.42 -32.23 19.35
N GLN A 107 17.99 -32.35 18.16
CA GLN A 107 18.36 -33.62 17.50
C GLN A 107 17.26 -34.68 17.57
N VAL A 108 16.00 -34.28 17.40
CA VAL A 108 14.81 -35.12 17.48
C VAL A 108 14.72 -36.12 16.31
N ALA A 109 14.04 -37.24 16.56
CA ALA A 109 13.77 -38.25 15.54
C ALA A 109 13.02 -37.66 14.37
N SER A 110 13.29 -38.12 13.14
CA SER A 110 12.69 -37.60 11.89
C SER A 110 11.17 -37.59 11.91
N THR A 111 10.53 -38.55 12.57
CA THR A 111 9.07 -38.60 12.69
C THR A 111 8.50 -37.42 13.49
N VAL A 112 9.15 -37.05 14.59
CA VAL A 112 8.76 -35.88 15.40
C VAL A 112 8.97 -34.59 14.63
N LEU A 113 10.07 -34.51 13.87
CA LEU A 113 10.35 -33.36 13.01
C LEU A 113 9.26 -33.11 11.98
N VAL A 114 8.75 -34.16 11.32
CA VAL A 114 7.66 -34.05 10.34
C VAL A 114 6.38 -33.55 11.02
N ILE A 115 6.05 -34.07 12.19
CA ILE A 115 4.85 -33.63 12.94
C ILE A 115 4.97 -32.15 13.31
N VAL A 116 6.13 -31.73 13.83
CA VAL A 116 6.40 -30.33 14.20
C VAL A 116 6.32 -29.43 12.97
N PHE A 117 6.91 -29.86 11.84
CA PHE A 117 6.83 -29.10 10.58
C PHE A 117 5.40 -28.89 10.12
N VAL A 118 4.61 -29.97 10.07
CA VAL A 118 3.20 -29.89 9.62
C VAL A 118 2.40 -29.02 10.56
N ALA A 119 2.53 -29.22 11.87
CA ALA A 119 1.79 -28.43 12.88
C ALA A 119 2.14 -26.95 12.83
N ALA A 120 3.45 -26.62 12.78
CA ALA A 120 3.93 -25.24 12.70
C ALA A 120 3.48 -24.57 11.39
N THR A 121 3.64 -25.25 10.25
CA THR A 121 3.25 -24.72 8.95
C THR A 121 1.75 -24.49 8.88
N LEU A 122 0.93 -25.39 9.41
CA LEU A 122 -0.52 -25.29 9.41
C LEU A 122 -0.99 -24.13 10.31
N LEU A 123 -0.41 -24.00 11.49
CA LEU A 123 -0.74 -22.91 12.42
C LEU A 123 -0.37 -21.54 11.80
N LEU A 124 0.83 -21.42 11.24
CA LEU A 124 1.27 -20.22 10.55
C LEU A 124 0.40 -19.91 9.33
N TYR A 125 0.05 -20.94 8.55
CA TYR A 125 -0.84 -20.77 7.41
C TYR A 125 -2.19 -20.20 7.83
N LEU A 126 -2.80 -20.70 8.92
CA LEU A 126 -4.09 -20.19 9.41
C LEU A 126 -3.98 -18.73 9.84
N LEU A 127 -2.91 -18.35 10.56
CA LEU A 127 -2.67 -16.98 10.98
C LEU A 127 -2.51 -16.03 9.79
N PHE A 128 -1.65 -16.39 8.82
CA PHE A 128 -1.42 -15.57 7.64
C PHE A 128 -2.63 -15.56 6.72
N LYS A 129 -3.38 -16.67 6.64
CA LYS A 129 -4.63 -16.74 5.87
C LYS A 129 -5.68 -15.79 6.43
N PHE A 130 -5.83 -15.74 7.74
CA PHE A 130 -6.72 -14.78 8.38
C PHE A 130 -6.33 -13.33 8.06
N ALA A 131 -5.04 -13.00 8.16
CA ALA A 131 -4.54 -11.67 7.80
C ALA A 131 -4.75 -11.36 6.30
N GLU A 132 -4.53 -12.34 5.42
CA GLU A 132 -4.77 -12.22 3.98
C GLU A 132 -6.25 -11.96 3.67
N ASP A 133 -7.16 -12.65 4.36
CA ASP A 133 -8.61 -12.48 4.18
C ASP A 133 -9.07 -11.10 4.67
N LEU A 134 -8.54 -10.60 5.79
CA LEU A 134 -8.79 -9.23 6.26
C LEU A 134 -8.29 -8.18 5.25
N LEU A 135 -7.05 -8.33 4.78
CA LEU A 135 -6.49 -7.45 3.74
C LEU A 135 -7.29 -7.56 2.43
N GLY A 136 -7.81 -8.74 2.12
CA GLY A 136 -8.69 -8.98 0.99
C GLY A 136 -10.00 -8.18 1.07
N ILE A 137 -10.61 -8.12 2.25
CA ILE A 137 -11.84 -7.35 2.51
C ILE A 137 -11.55 -5.84 2.39
N ILE A 138 -10.53 -5.34 3.11
CA ILE A 138 -10.13 -3.92 3.08
C ILE A 138 -9.75 -3.51 1.65
N GLY A 139 -8.88 -4.28 1.01
CA GLY A 139 -8.48 -4.04 -0.38
C GLY A 139 -9.65 -4.16 -1.36
N GLY A 140 -10.69 -4.98 -1.03
CA GLY A 140 -11.94 -5.09 -1.79
C GLY A 140 -12.71 -3.79 -1.79
N ILE A 141 -12.90 -3.22 -0.62
CA ILE A 141 -13.59 -1.96 -0.43
C ILE A 141 -12.82 -0.82 -1.12
N LEU A 142 -11.52 -0.69 -0.84
CA LEU A 142 -10.70 0.36 -1.44
C LEU A 142 -10.57 0.23 -2.96
N SER A 143 -10.53 -1.00 -3.50
CA SER A 143 -10.43 -1.23 -4.96
C SER A 143 -11.77 -1.21 -5.67
N PHE A 144 -12.87 -0.91 -4.97
CA PHE A 144 -14.18 -0.75 -5.59
C PHE A 144 -14.14 0.39 -6.62
N PRO A 145 -14.54 0.15 -7.89
CA PRO A 145 -14.33 1.11 -8.96
C PRO A 145 -14.81 2.54 -8.67
N PRO A 146 -16.00 2.76 -8.08
CA PRO A 146 -16.45 4.11 -7.72
C PRO A 146 -15.53 4.82 -6.72
N ILE A 147 -15.03 4.10 -5.70
CA ILE A 147 -14.13 4.67 -4.70
C ILE A 147 -12.78 5.05 -5.33
N ALA A 148 -12.28 4.18 -6.22
CA ALA A 148 -11.06 4.45 -6.98
C ALA A 148 -11.16 5.73 -7.82
N ILE A 149 -12.29 5.93 -8.46
CA ILE A 149 -12.56 7.12 -9.29
C ILE A 149 -12.61 8.37 -8.42
N ILE A 150 -13.34 8.33 -7.30
CA ILE A 150 -13.46 9.47 -6.38
C ILE A 150 -12.09 9.87 -5.84
N ILE A 151 -11.29 8.90 -5.36
CA ILE A 151 -9.94 9.15 -4.85
C ILE A 151 -9.02 9.66 -5.97
N GLY A 152 -9.10 9.08 -7.16
CA GLY A 152 -8.31 9.53 -8.31
C GLY A 152 -8.62 10.98 -8.70
N ILE A 153 -9.89 11.36 -8.77
CA ILE A 153 -10.32 12.73 -9.05
C ILE A 153 -9.86 13.67 -7.93
N ALA A 154 -10.01 13.27 -6.66
CA ALA A 154 -9.57 14.08 -5.52
C ALA A 154 -8.04 14.33 -5.56
N CYS A 155 -7.23 13.30 -5.91
CA CYS A 155 -5.79 13.45 -6.09
C CYS A 155 -5.44 14.46 -7.20
N ILE A 156 -6.12 14.38 -8.34
CA ILE A 156 -5.88 15.29 -9.47
C ILE A 156 -6.28 16.72 -9.11
N LEU A 157 -7.45 16.90 -8.50
CA LEU A 157 -7.90 18.23 -8.05
C LEU A 157 -6.93 18.84 -7.04
N GLN A 158 -6.50 18.04 -6.05
CA GLN A 158 -5.54 18.51 -5.06
C GLN A 158 -4.18 18.85 -5.69
N ALA A 159 -3.71 18.05 -6.66
CA ALA A 159 -2.48 18.34 -7.39
C ALA A 159 -2.55 19.68 -8.13
N ILE A 160 -3.66 19.96 -8.83
CA ILE A 160 -3.88 21.21 -9.55
C ILE A 160 -3.94 22.39 -8.58
N LEU A 161 -4.64 22.24 -7.44
CA LEU A 161 -4.74 23.29 -6.44
C LEU A 161 -3.38 23.61 -5.82
N ILE A 162 -2.55 22.61 -5.52
CA ILE A 162 -1.19 22.84 -5.02
C ILE A 162 -0.34 23.57 -6.06
N LEU A 163 -0.46 23.23 -7.36
CA LEU A 163 0.22 23.96 -8.43
C LEU A 163 -0.23 25.43 -8.55
N MET A 164 -1.48 25.71 -8.16
CA MET A 164 -2.03 27.09 -8.10
C MET A 164 -1.70 27.80 -6.77
N GLY A 165 -0.93 27.18 -5.87
CA GLY A 165 -0.58 27.72 -4.56
C GLY A 165 -1.73 27.71 -3.53
N THR A 166 -2.76 26.91 -3.77
CA THR A 166 -3.92 26.76 -2.89
C THR A 166 -4.11 25.28 -2.52
N SER A 167 -4.92 24.99 -1.50
CA SER A 167 -5.32 23.61 -1.17
C SER A 167 -6.84 23.51 -1.04
N LEU A 168 -7.40 22.31 -1.17
CA LEU A 168 -8.85 22.06 -1.04
C LEU A 168 -9.42 22.52 0.32
N ILE A 169 -8.58 22.57 1.35
CA ILE A 169 -8.91 23.03 2.70
C ILE A 169 -8.39 24.46 2.97
N GLY A 170 -7.72 25.08 2.00
CA GLY A 170 -7.11 26.41 2.14
C GLY A 170 -8.06 27.58 2.41
N TYR A 171 -9.36 27.34 2.53
CA TYR A 171 -10.37 28.30 3.01
C TYR A 171 -10.80 28.07 4.46
N VAL A 172 -10.28 27.07 5.12
CA VAL A 172 -10.39 26.94 6.58
C VAL A 172 -9.18 27.66 7.16
N PRO A 173 -9.36 28.71 7.99
CA PRO A 173 -8.23 29.39 8.64
C PRO A 173 -7.38 28.34 9.33
N PRO A 174 -6.04 28.46 9.28
CA PRO A 174 -5.15 27.43 9.81
C PRO A 174 -5.57 27.17 11.25
N MET A 175 -6.20 26.04 11.50
CA MET A 175 -6.32 25.55 12.85
C MET A 175 -4.89 25.25 13.28
N HIS A 176 -4.33 26.13 14.09
CA HIS A 176 -3.13 25.91 14.85
C HIS A 176 -3.34 24.68 15.75
N PHE A 177 -3.26 23.52 15.17
CA PHE A 177 -3.37 22.23 15.88
C PHE A 177 -1.99 21.70 16.27
N TRP A 178 -1.10 22.58 16.67
CA TRP A 178 0.18 22.16 17.25
C TRP A 178 0.54 22.99 18.47
N PRO A 179 0.33 22.46 19.70
CA PRO A 179 0.69 23.14 20.94
C PRO A 179 2.09 22.75 21.42
N PHE A 180 3.05 22.53 20.53
CA PHE A 180 4.45 22.32 20.93
C PHE A 180 5.37 23.20 20.10
N SER A 181 5.52 24.42 20.55
CA SER A 181 6.66 25.29 20.33
C SER A 181 7.40 25.49 21.64
#